data_285b367a3c947fcb7ce9cb6fea07a22d
#
_entry.id   285b367a3c947fcb7ce9cb6fea07a22d
#
_cell.length_a   1.000
_cell.length_b   1.000
_cell.length_c   1.000
_cell.angle_alpha   90.00
_cell.angle_beta   90.00
_cell.angle_gamma   90.00
#
_symmetry.space_group_name_H-M   'P 1'
#
loop_
_entity.id
_entity.type
_entity.pdbx_description
1 polymer ?
#
loop_
_entity_poly.entity_id
_entity_poly.type
_entity_poly.pdbx_seq_one_letter_code
_entity_poly.pdbx_strand_id
1 'polypeptide(L)'
;MNTIRLLLVDDEDDFRQTLAKRLTKKGIPPEQAESGATALSILEKKEMDVVVLDVKMPGMQGIEVLHHIKERYPKTEVIFLTGHAATQDGVDGIKKGAFDYLTKPVEFEHLFSKIKQAHDKVVREEEKRREAEFRNRMRQQMATTEKLASLGTLAAGVAHEINNPLAIINESAGWLKLIINRKEMAQMPRKQDFEMALNKIETGVDRAKRITHQLLGFAKKDDSVLVEINLGDLADEAVQLVHREAANKDIEIIQEIKPDIGTIWSDPYQLRQVLINLLTNAIHATGSGGRITIMIQALNGEINLTVQDNGQGIPKENLDKIFEPFFSTKPPGKGTGLGLFVTRGIVEKLCGTIEVESRLGHGTSFCIRLPRYCEIKEDLDQDERIPFLDNLAKHKGSTQ
;
A
#
# COMPACT_ATOMS: atom_id res chain seq x y z
N MET A 1 0.24 10.78 29.98
CA MET A 1 -0.09 9.65 30.87
C MET A 1 -1.41 9.08 30.39
N ASN A 2 -1.46 7.82 29.95
CA ASN A 2 -2.71 7.19 29.54
C ASN A 2 -3.59 7.05 30.79
N THR A 3 -4.78 7.66 30.75
CA THR A 3 -5.77 7.54 31.82
C THR A 3 -6.33 6.13 31.80
N ILE A 4 -6.27 5.41 32.94
CA ILE A 4 -6.82 4.05 33.07
C ILE A 4 -8.33 4.09 32.88
N ARG A 5 -8.88 3.36 31.92
CA ARG A 5 -10.32 3.21 31.68
C ARG A 5 -10.82 2.10 32.59
N LEU A 6 -11.39 2.47 33.72
CA LEU A 6 -11.80 1.57 34.78
C LEU A 6 -13.32 1.47 34.89
N LEU A 7 -13.85 0.26 34.98
CA LEU A 7 -15.23 -0.01 35.32
C LEU A 7 -15.32 -0.64 36.73
N LEU A 8 -16.13 -0.07 37.60
CA LEU A 8 -16.39 -0.58 38.92
C LEU A 8 -17.81 -1.15 38.95
N VAL A 9 -17.95 -2.43 39.29
CA VAL A 9 -19.21 -3.18 39.28
C VAL A 9 -19.46 -3.76 40.66
N ASP A 10 -20.51 -3.28 41.33
CA ASP A 10 -20.85 -3.71 42.68
C ASP A 10 -22.31 -3.32 42.94
N ASP A 11 -23.13 -4.15 43.54
CA ASP A 11 -24.55 -3.86 43.85
C ASP A 11 -24.73 -3.00 45.10
N GLU A 12 -23.71 -2.96 46.00
CA GLU A 12 -23.70 -2.13 47.18
C GLU A 12 -23.39 -0.66 46.84
N ASP A 13 -24.42 0.21 46.73
CA ASP A 13 -24.27 1.59 46.27
C ASP A 13 -23.29 2.42 47.12
N ASP A 14 -23.38 2.32 48.46
CA ASP A 14 -22.52 3.06 49.39
C ASP A 14 -21.03 2.65 49.21
N PHE A 15 -20.77 1.37 49.07
CA PHE A 15 -19.42 0.87 48.83
C PHE A 15 -18.89 1.34 47.47
N ARG A 16 -19.69 1.19 46.43
CA ARG A 16 -19.32 1.57 45.06
C ARG A 16 -19.01 3.07 44.97
N GLN A 17 -19.90 3.93 45.53
CA GLN A 17 -19.70 5.38 45.50
C GLN A 17 -18.47 5.82 46.33
N THR A 18 -18.25 5.20 47.49
CA THR A 18 -17.11 5.51 48.33
C THR A 18 -15.80 5.16 47.62
N LEU A 19 -15.74 3.98 46.99
CA LEU A 19 -14.57 3.53 46.25
C LEU A 19 -14.33 4.39 45.00
N ALA A 20 -15.39 4.74 44.27
CA ALA A 20 -15.32 5.63 43.12
C ALA A 20 -14.74 7.02 43.46
N LYS A 21 -15.22 7.62 44.56
CA LYS A 21 -14.67 8.92 45.06
C LYS A 21 -13.17 8.84 45.37
N ARG A 22 -12.74 7.74 46.00
CA ARG A 22 -11.30 7.55 46.35
C ARG A 22 -10.44 7.35 45.10
N LEU A 23 -10.92 6.57 44.13
CA LEU A 23 -10.23 6.34 42.83
C LEU A 23 -10.11 7.64 42.01
N THR A 24 -11.21 8.42 41.96
CA THR A 24 -11.23 9.74 41.29
C THR A 24 -10.18 10.70 41.91
N LYS A 25 -10.05 10.74 43.25
CA LYS A 25 -9.02 11.53 43.93
C LYS A 25 -7.60 11.09 43.57
N LYS A 26 -7.39 9.83 43.20
CA LYS A 26 -6.12 9.30 42.73
C LYS A 26 -5.90 9.45 41.20
N GLY A 27 -6.83 10.14 40.50
CA GLY A 27 -6.73 10.41 39.07
C GLY A 27 -7.29 9.32 38.15
N ILE A 28 -8.08 8.37 38.71
CA ILE A 28 -8.73 7.30 37.96
C ILE A 28 -10.23 7.36 38.19
N PRO A 29 -11.00 8.24 37.49
CA PRO A 29 -12.44 8.26 37.58
C PRO A 29 -13.04 7.01 36.95
N PRO A 30 -13.69 6.10 37.72
CA PRO A 30 -14.27 4.89 37.14
C PRO A 30 -15.65 5.14 36.56
N GLU A 31 -15.99 4.41 35.48
CA GLU A 31 -17.39 4.15 35.17
C GLU A 31 -17.98 3.23 36.23
N GLN A 32 -19.27 3.31 36.46
CA GLN A 32 -19.94 2.55 37.55
C GLN A 32 -21.09 1.75 37.00
N ALA A 33 -21.24 0.53 37.49
CA ALA A 33 -22.35 -0.35 37.21
C ALA A 33 -22.86 -1.00 38.50
N GLU A 34 -24.17 -1.06 38.67
CA GLU A 34 -24.87 -1.64 39.82
C GLU A 34 -25.19 -3.13 39.66
N SER A 35 -24.94 -3.67 38.47
CA SER A 35 -25.22 -5.07 38.12
C SER A 35 -24.37 -5.56 36.96
N GLY A 36 -24.29 -6.86 36.75
CA GLY A 36 -23.64 -7.48 35.63
C GLY A 36 -24.22 -7.05 34.28
N ALA A 37 -25.55 -6.92 34.20
CA ALA A 37 -26.20 -6.49 32.96
C ALA A 37 -25.83 -5.05 32.58
N THR A 38 -25.81 -4.12 33.56
CA THR A 38 -25.37 -2.73 33.35
C THR A 38 -23.90 -2.69 32.97
N ALA A 39 -23.03 -3.52 33.58
CA ALA A 39 -21.62 -3.61 33.23
C ALA A 39 -21.39 -4.02 31.77
N LEU A 40 -22.09 -5.05 31.29
CA LEU A 40 -22.01 -5.48 29.90
C LEU A 40 -22.52 -4.41 28.93
N SER A 41 -23.60 -3.70 29.28
CA SER A 41 -24.09 -2.59 28.46
C SER A 41 -23.10 -1.41 28.34
N ILE A 42 -22.32 -1.15 29.42
CA ILE A 42 -21.24 -0.15 29.35
C ILE A 42 -20.09 -0.61 28.45
N LEU A 43 -19.69 -1.88 28.57
CA LEU A 43 -18.62 -2.47 27.75
C LEU A 43 -18.95 -2.51 26.26
N GLU A 44 -20.24 -2.61 25.89
CA GLU A 44 -20.67 -2.50 24.49
C GLU A 44 -20.45 -1.10 23.90
N LYS A 45 -20.48 -0.07 24.74
CA LYS A 45 -20.40 1.34 24.31
C LYS A 45 -19.01 1.95 24.48
N LYS A 46 -18.24 1.44 25.44
CA LYS A 46 -16.93 1.99 25.82
C LYS A 46 -15.93 0.87 26.07
N GLU A 47 -14.76 1.00 25.49
CA GLU A 47 -13.63 0.11 25.83
C GLU A 47 -13.14 0.38 27.25
N MET A 48 -12.94 -0.69 28.04
CA MET A 48 -12.40 -0.63 29.40
C MET A 48 -11.10 -1.44 29.47
N ASP A 49 -10.11 -0.90 30.18
CA ASP A 49 -8.84 -1.58 30.41
C ASP A 49 -8.93 -2.57 31.57
N VAL A 50 -9.59 -2.14 32.66
CA VAL A 50 -9.74 -2.93 33.89
C VAL A 50 -11.18 -2.87 34.38
N VAL A 51 -11.69 -4.01 34.81
CA VAL A 51 -12.99 -4.14 35.49
C VAL A 51 -12.74 -4.64 36.90
N VAL A 52 -13.20 -3.89 37.89
CA VAL A 52 -13.31 -4.36 39.29
C VAL A 52 -14.73 -4.84 39.49
N LEU A 53 -14.91 -6.12 39.82
CA LEU A 53 -16.18 -6.82 39.73
C LEU A 53 -16.50 -7.56 41.03
N ASP A 54 -17.61 -7.28 41.65
CA ASP A 54 -18.11 -8.11 42.73
C ASP A 54 -18.53 -9.50 42.21
N VAL A 55 -18.20 -10.53 42.95
CA VAL A 55 -18.56 -11.91 42.65
C VAL A 55 -20.03 -12.18 42.91
N LYS A 56 -20.57 -11.64 44.01
CA LYS A 56 -21.96 -11.92 44.48
C LYS A 56 -22.85 -10.72 44.25
N MET A 57 -23.57 -10.73 43.15
CA MET A 57 -24.55 -9.70 42.80
C MET A 57 -25.93 -10.33 42.54
N PRO A 58 -27.02 -9.62 42.77
CA PRO A 58 -28.34 -10.06 42.37
C PRO A 58 -28.46 -10.24 40.86
N GLY A 59 -29.12 -11.31 40.44
CA GLY A 59 -29.29 -11.63 39.01
C GLY A 59 -28.06 -12.31 38.42
N MET A 60 -27.31 -11.64 37.52
CA MET A 60 -26.12 -12.19 36.89
C MET A 60 -24.92 -12.14 37.84
N GLN A 61 -24.36 -13.30 38.15
CA GLN A 61 -23.19 -13.42 39.03
C GLN A 61 -21.92 -12.92 38.37
N GLY A 62 -20.93 -12.45 39.15
CA GLY A 62 -19.67 -11.93 38.64
C GLY A 62 -18.88 -12.93 37.77
N ILE A 63 -18.98 -14.24 38.06
CA ILE A 63 -18.34 -15.27 37.27
C ILE A 63 -18.94 -15.39 35.85
N GLU A 64 -20.24 -15.18 35.72
CA GLU A 64 -20.91 -15.14 34.40
C GLU A 64 -20.50 -13.90 33.61
N VAL A 65 -20.43 -12.73 34.31
CA VAL A 65 -19.93 -11.47 33.71
C VAL A 65 -18.49 -11.64 33.22
N LEU A 66 -17.60 -12.26 34.01
CA LEU A 66 -16.24 -12.56 33.60
C LEU A 66 -16.18 -13.37 32.30
N HIS A 67 -17.01 -14.43 32.22
CA HIS A 67 -17.06 -15.27 31.01
C HIS A 67 -17.39 -14.43 29.77
N HIS A 68 -18.43 -13.61 29.85
CA HIS A 68 -18.82 -12.70 28.76
C HIS A 68 -17.72 -11.69 28.41
N ILE A 69 -17.03 -11.14 29.44
CA ILE A 69 -15.93 -10.19 29.20
C ILE A 69 -14.78 -10.90 28.47
N LYS A 70 -14.35 -12.09 28.93
CA LYS A 70 -13.21 -12.78 28.30
C LYS A 70 -13.52 -13.30 26.90
N GLU A 71 -14.78 -13.61 26.60
CA GLU A 71 -15.21 -14.01 25.26
C GLU A 71 -15.26 -12.83 24.27
N ARG A 72 -15.85 -11.69 24.68
CA ARG A 72 -16.07 -10.55 23.77
C ARG A 72 -15.02 -9.46 23.86
N TYR A 73 -14.40 -9.28 25.02
CA TYR A 73 -13.43 -8.24 25.33
C TYR A 73 -12.15 -8.84 25.93
N PRO A 74 -11.43 -9.71 25.22
CA PRO A 74 -10.31 -10.49 25.78
C PRO A 74 -9.15 -9.63 26.29
N LYS A 75 -9.08 -8.36 25.89
CA LYS A 75 -8.04 -7.40 26.35
C LYS A 75 -8.35 -6.82 27.71
N THR A 76 -9.60 -6.86 28.16
CA THR A 76 -10.01 -6.27 29.44
C THR A 76 -9.62 -7.20 30.57
N GLU A 77 -8.87 -6.68 31.53
CA GLU A 77 -8.50 -7.44 32.74
C GLU A 77 -9.55 -7.26 33.83
N VAL A 78 -9.83 -8.34 34.55
CA VAL A 78 -10.88 -8.38 35.57
C VAL A 78 -10.28 -8.70 36.93
N ILE A 79 -10.58 -7.85 37.94
CA ILE A 79 -10.21 -8.05 39.34
C ILE A 79 -11.49 -8.32 40.12
N PHE A 80 -11.60 -9.47 40.77
CA PHE A 80 -12.74 -9.79 41.60
C PHE A 80 -12.67 -9.15 42.99
N LEU A 81 -13.82 -8.69 43.50
CA LEU A 81 -14.03 -8.43 44.91
C LEU A 81 -14.93 -9.54 45.50
N THR A 82 -14.50 -10.18 46.57
CA THR A 82 -15.25 -11.32 47.16
C THR A 82 -15.44 -11.14 48.67
N GLY A 83 -16.55 -11.59 49.21
CA GLY A 83 -16.74 -11.68 50.67
C GLY A 83 -15.93 -12.84 51.28
N HIS A 84 -15.73 -12.81 52.61
CA HIS A 84 -14.90 -13.82 53.37
C HIS A 84 -15.27 -15.27 53.15
N ALA A 85 -16.52 -15.58 52.78
CA ALA A 85 -17.01 -16.96 52.59
C ALA A 85 -16.79 -17.49 51.15
N ALA A 86 -16.26 -16.67 50.22
CA ALA A 86 -16.24 -16.99 48.82
C ALA A 86 -14.78 -17.11 48.24
N THR A 87 -13.82 -17.51 49.05
CA THR A 87 -12.42 -17.72 48.58
C THR A 87 -12.33 -18.75 47.48
N GLN A 88 -13.22 -19.75 47.47
CA GLN A 88 -13.28 -20.78 46.43
C GLN A 88 -13.71 -20.17 45.09
N ASP A 89 -14.69 -19.23 45.13
CA ASP A 89 -15.18 -18.52 43.92
C ASP A 89 -14.08 -17.62 43.32
N GLY A 90 -13.22 -17.01 44.15
CA GLY A 90 -12.06 -16.23 43.72
C GLY A 90 -10.99 -17.08 43.01
N VAL A 91 -10.68 -18.28 43.56
CA VAL A 91 -9.75 -19.21 42.93
C VAL A 91 -10.28 -19.76 41.60
N ASP A 92 -11.59 -20.03 41.52
CA ASP A 92 -12.24 -20.47 40.29
C ASP A 92 -12.29 -19.33 39.23
N GLY A 93 -12.39 -18.09 39.69
CA GLY A 93 -12.29 -16.91 38.83
C GLY A 93 -10.93 -16.76 38.14
N ILE A 94 -9.82 -17.00 38.87
CA ILE A 94 -8.47 -17.00 38.28
C ILE A 94 -8.33 -18.10 37.21
N LYS A 95 -8.84 -19.29 37.48
CA LYS A 95 -8.82 -20.40 36.49
C LYS A 95 -9.61 -20.06 35.23
N LYS A 96 -10.63 -19.20 35.36
CA LYS A 96 -11.48 -18.71 34.25
C LYS A 96 -10.95 -17.43 33.59
N GLY A 97 -9.76 -16.95 33.97
CA GLY A 97 -9.07 -15.84 33.31
C GLY A 97 -9.20 -14.46 34.00
N ALA A 98 -9.65 -14.40 35.26
CA ALA A 98 -9.52 -13.18 36.05
C ALA A 98 -8.04 -12.85 36.30
N PHE A 99 -7.71 -11.57 36.38
CA PHE A 99 -6.36 -11.09 36.69
C PHE A 99 -5.98 -11.40 38.14
N ASP A 100 -6.88 -11.10 39.06
CA ASP A 100 -6.70 -11.33 40.50
C ASP A 100 -8.04 -11.30 41.25
N TYR A 101 -8.02 -11.65 42.54
CA TYR A 101 -9.14 -11.45 43.44
C TYR A 101 -8.72 -10.83 44.77
N LEU A 102 -9.61 -10.05 45.37
CA LEU A 102 -9.40 -9.39 46.66
C LEU A 102 -10.61 -9.64 47.57
N THR A 103 -10.36 -9.88 48.85
CA THR A 103 -11.45 -10.10 49.86
C THR A 103 -11.95 -8.79 50.45
N LYS A 104 -13.28 -8.66 50.57
CA LYS A 104 -13.89 -7.56 51.32
C LYS A 104 -13.82 -7.87 52.82
N PRO A 105 -13.48 -6.90 53.71
CA PRO A 105 -13.14 -5.51 53.37
C PRO A 105 -11.79 -5.35 52.72
N VAL A 106 -11.76 -4.62 51.57
CA VAL A 106 -10.55 -4.42 50.79
C VAL A 106 -9.77 -3.18 51.23
N GLU A 107 -8.48 -3.33 51.43
CA GLU A 107 -7.59 -2.21 51.64
C GLU A 107 -7.40 -1.43 50.32
N PHE A 108 -7.71 -0.12 50.37
CA PHE A 108 -7.70 0.70 49.15
C PHE A 108 -6.38 0.71 48.42
N GLU A 109 -5.25 0.84 49.11
CA GLU A 109 -3.93 0.90 48.46
C GLU A 109 -3.59 -0.45 47.80
N HIS A 110 -4.05 -1.56 48.35
CA HIS A 110 -3.89 -2.88 47.75
C HIS A 110 -4.73 -2.99 46.45
N LEU A 111 -6.00 -2.63 46.45
CA LEU A 111 -6.84 -2.59 45.26
C LEU A 111 -6.24 -1.66 44.19
N PHE A 112 -5.83 -0.45 44.59
CA PHE A 112 -5.23 0.53 43.68
C PHE A 112 -3.96 -0.02 43.00
N SER A 113 -3.11 -0.72 43.77
CA SER A 113 -1.91 -1.39 43.23
C SER A 113 -2.29 -2.48 42.21
N LYS A 114 -3.33 -3.27 42.47
CA LYS A 114 -3.79 -4.32 41.58
C LYS A 114 -4.39 -3.75 40.30
N ILE A 115 -5.16 -2.66 40.38
CA ILE A 115 -5.68 -1.96 39.20
C ILE A 115 -4.52 -1.49 38.30
N LYS A 116 -3.47 -0.91 38.88
CA LYS A 116 -2.29 -0.50 38.08
C LYS A 116 -1.58 -1.68 37.45
N GLN A 117 -1.36 -2.76 38.19
CA GLN A 117 -0.72 -3.99 37.65
C GLN A 117 -1.54 -4.60 36.50
N ALA A 118 -2.87 -4.62 36.62
CA ALA A 118 -3.75 -5.09 35.56
C ALA A 118 -3.66 -4.22 34.32
N HIS A 119 -3.70 -2.90 34.48
CA HIS A 119 -3.53 -1.94 33.37
C HIS A 119 -2.14 -2.06 32.72
N ASP A 120 -1.07 -2.16 33.50
CA ASP A 120 0.29 -2.33 32.97
C ASP A 120 0.42 -3.61 32.14
N LYS A 121 -0.33 -4.68 32.50
CA LYS A 121 -0.39 -5.91 31.70
C LYS A 121 -1.07 -5.63 30.35
N VAL A 122 -2.22 -4.95 30.35
CA VAL A 122 -2.95 -4.57 29.11
C VAL A 122 -2.05 -3.78 28.19
N VAL A 123 -1.38 -2.75 28.70
CA VAL A 123 -0.46 -1.90 27.91
C VAL A 123 0.67 -2.71 27.30
N ARG A 124 1.32 -3.57 28.10
CA ARG A 124 2.44 -4.40 27.61
C ARG A 124 2.01 -5.40 26.53
N GLU A 125 0.83 -5.99 26.66
CA GLU A 125 0.32 -6.93 25.65
C GLU A 125 -0.03 -6.20 24.35
N GLU A 126 -0.57 -4.98 24.44
CA GLU A 126 -0.85 -4.16 23.28
C GLU A 126 0.43 -3.68 22.56
N GLU A 127 1.44 -3.26 23.32
CA GLU A 127 2.76 -2.90 22.76
C GLU A 127 3.40 -4.08 22.03
N LYS A 128 3.44 -5.27 22.66
CA LYS A 128 3.97 -6.49 22.01
C LYS A 128 3.25 -6.84 20.73
N ARG A 129 1.93 -6.67 20.69
CA ARG A 129 1.14 -6.92 19.49
C ARG A 129 1.48 -5.92 18.38
N ARG A 130 1.57 -4.62 18.70
CA ARG A 130 1.97 -3.57 17.74
C ARG A 130 3.37 -3.81 17.18
N GLU A 131 4.32 -4.19 18.06
CA GLU A 131 5.66 -4.55 17.62
C GLU A 131 5.68 -5.78 16.70
N ALA A 132 4.89 -6.81 17.01
CA ALA A 132 4.78 -8.01 16.17
C ALA A 132 4.17 -7.69 14.81
N GLU A 133 3.10 -6.89 14.77
CA GLU A 133 2.46 -6.43 13.53
C GLU A 133 3.43 -5.58 12.69
N PHE A 134 4.15 -4.64 13.32
CA PHE A 134 5.17 -3.83 12.66
C PHE A 134 6.30 -4.70 12.08
N ARG A 135 6.82 -5.64 12.88
CA ARG A 135 7.88 -6.56 12.45
C ARG A 135 7.44 -7.43 11.26
N ASN A 136 6.19 -7.90 11.26
CA ASN A 136 5.65 -8.69 10.16
C ASN A 136 5.53 -7.84 8.87
N ARG A 137 5.06 -6.60 8.96
CA ARG A 137 5.02 -5.67 7.81
C ARG A 137 6.41 -5.40 7.27
N MET A 138 7.37 -5.12 8.13
CA MET A 138 8.77 -4.90 7.72
C MET A 138 9.37 -6.13 7.03
N ARG A 139 9.12 -7.35 7.54
CA ARG A 139 9.58 -8.58 6.88
C ARG A 139 8.99 -8.77 5.50
N GLN A 140 7.71 -8.47 5.32
CA GLN A 140 7.05 -8.55 4.01
C GLN A 140 7.64 -7.54 3.03
N GLN A 141 7.88 -6.30 3.47
CA GLN A 141 8.52 -5.28 2.66
C GLN A 141 9.96 -5.66 2.27
N MET A 142 10.75 -6.14 3.24
CA MET A 142 12.14 -6.60 2.96
C MET A 142 12.15 -7.76 1.96
N ALA A 143 11.29 -8.76 2.12
CA ALA A 143 11.21 -9.89 1.20
C ALA A 143 10.83 -9.46 -0.23
N THR A 144 9.97 -8.45 -0.35
CA THR A 144 9.59 -7.87 -1.65
C THR A 144 10.76 -7.10 -2.26
N THR A 145 11.45 -6.27 -1.46
CA THR A 145 12.62 -5.50 -1.91
C THR A 145 13.77 -6.42 -2.32
N GLU A 146 14.05 -7.48 -1.56
CA GLU A 146 15.09 -8.46 -1.88
C GLU A 146 14.78 -9.22 -3.18
N LYS A 147 13.50 -9.63 -3.39
CA LYS A 147 13.07 -10.22 -4.66
C LYS A 147 13.24 -9.25 -5.83
N LEU A 148 12.94 -7.97 -5.63
CA LEU A 148 13.11 -6.93 -6.64
C LEU A 148 14.59 -6.70 -6.97
N ALA A 149 15.44 -6.60 -5.96
CA ALA A 149 16.89 -6.42 -6.14
C ALA A 149 17.52 -7.61 -6.88
N SER A 150 17.16 -8.85 -6.48
CA SER A 150 17.61 -10.07 -7.16
C SER A 150 17.12 -10.13 -8.61
N LEU A 151 15.86 -9.78 -8.87
CA LEU A 151 15.30 -9.71 -10.22
C LEU A 151 15.99 -8.63 -11.06
N GLY A 152 16.33 -7.48 -10.48
CA GLY A 152 17.05 -6.40 -11.14
C GLY A 152 18.43 -6.82 -11.60
N THR A 153 19.22 -7.45 -10.73
CA THR A 153 20.58 -7.91 -11.07
C THR A 153 20.57 -9.00 -12.15
N LEU A 154 19.66 -9.96 -12.05
CA LEU A 154 19.46 -11.00 -13.04
C LEU A 154 18.94 -10.43 -14.37
N ALA A 155 17.99 -9.49 -14.31
CA ALA A 155 17.41 -8.87 -15.50
C ALA A 155 18.45 -8.11 -16.33
N ALA A 156 19.40 -7.42 -15.70
CA ALA A 156 20.47 -6.72 -16.42
C ALA A 156 21.39 -7.68 -17.19
N GLY A 157 21.85 -8.76 -16.54
CA GLY A 157 22.68 -9.77 -17.20
C GLY A 157 21.95 -10.49 -18.33
N VAL A 158 20.73 -10.97 -18.04
CA VAL A 158 19.91 -11.69 -19.03
C VAL A 158 19.52 -10.79 -20.21
N ALA A 159 19.17 -9.53 -19.95
CA ALA A 159 18.82 -8.60 -21.03
C ALA A 159 20.01 -8.32 -21.95
N HIS A 160 21.23 -8.19 -21.40
CA HIS A 160 22.44 -8.02 -22.20
C HIS A 160 22.72 -9.26 -23.04
N GLU A 161 22.60 -10.46 -22.47
CA GLU A 161 22.79 -11.73 -23.16
C GLU A 161 21.72 -12.02 -24.22
N ILE A 162 20.47 -11.57 -24.03
CA ILE A 162 19.39 -11.69 -25.01
C ILE A 162 19.52 -10.64 -26.12
N ASN A 163 19.92 -9.41 -25.81
CA ASN A 163 20.07 -8.37 -26.83
C ASN A 163 21.18 -8.67 -27.84
N ASN A 164 22.22 -9.38 -27.44
CA ASN A 164 23.31 -9.76 -28.35
C ASN A 164 22.82 -10.65 -29.53
N PRO A 165 22.19 -11.82 -29.33
CA PRO A 165 21.67 -12.62 -30.45
C PRO A 165 20.55 -11.89 -31.21
N LEU A 166 19.73 -11.06 -30.55
CA LEU A 166 18.73 -10.26 -31.24
C LEU A 166 19.35 -9.23 -32.20
N ALA A 167 20.49 -8.63 -31.83
CA ALA A 167 21.24 -7.74 -32.73
C ALA A 167 21.70 -8.47 -34.00
N ILE A 168 22.27 -9.67 -33.86
CA ILE A 168 22.71 -10.50 -34.97
C ILE A 168 21.55 -10.89 -35.89
N ILE A 169 20.42 -11.31 -35.33
CA ILE A 169 19.20 -11.67 -36.09
C ILE A 169 18.66 -10.46 -36.85
N ASN A 170 18.62 -9.29 -36.19
CA ASN A 170 18.15 -8.06 -36.83
C ASN A 170 19.03 -7.59 -37.97
N GLU A 171 20.34 -7.66 -37.77
CA GLU A 171 21.34 -7.33 -38.82
C GLU A 171 21.21 -8.27 -40.01
N SER A 172 21.11 -9.59 -39.76
CA SER A 172 20.97 -10.60 -40.81
C SER A 172 19.65 -10.42 -41.59
N ALA A 173 18.55 -10.13 -40.90
CA ALA A 173 17.26 -9.84 -41.55
C ALA A 173 17.33 -8.56 -42.40
N GLY A 174 18.00 -7.51 -41.92
CA GLY A 174 18.25 -6.26 -42.64
C GLY A 174 19.08 -6.50 -43.92
N TRP A 175 20.14 -7.30 -43.85
CA TRP A 175 20.94 -7.68 -44.99
C TRP A 175 20.10 -8.45 -46.05
N LEU A 176 19.33 -9.43 -45.64
CA LEU A 176 18.45 -10.18 -46.55
C LEU A 176 17.43 -9.27 -47.21
N LYS A 177 16.88 -8.31 -46.49
CA LYS A 177 15.92 -7.32 -47.00
C LYS A 177 16.56 -6.40 -48.05
N LEU A 178 17.81 -5.98 -47.82
CA LEU A 178 18.58 -5.20 -48.80
C LEU A 178 18.85 -6.01 -50.08
N ILE A 179 19.17 -7.32 -49.98
CA ILE A 179 19.41 -8.19 -51.11
C ILE A 179 18.13 -8.38 -51.92
N ILE A 180 17.00 -8.69 -51.29
CA ILE A 180 15.70 -8.92 -51.95
C ILE A 180 15.19 -7.67 -52.68
N ASN A 181 15.50 -6.47 -52.17
CA ASN A 181 15.11 -5.21 -52.77
C ASN A 181 16.02 -4.74 -53.92
N ARG A 182 17.09 -5.47 -54.27
CA ARG A 182 17.90 -5.16 -55.47
C ARG A 182 17.13 -5.41 -56.74
N LYS A 183 17.46 -4.63 -57.80
CA LYS A 183 16.78 -4.71 -59.12
C LYS A 183 16.83 -6.10 -59.72
N GLU A 184 17.93 -6.83 -59.50
CA GLU A 184 18.17 -8.19 -59.99
C GLU A 184 17.20 -9.23 -59.40
N MET A 185 16.66 -8.92 -58.21
CA MET A 185 15.68 -9.77 -57.49
C MET A 185 14.23 -9.37 -57.76
N ALA A 186 13.95 -8.42 -58.65
CA ALA A 186 12.61 -7.95 -58.94
C ALA A 186 11.67 -9.03 -59.47
N GLN A 187 12.23 -10.01 -60.24
CA GLN A 187 11.49 -11.11 -60.85
C GLN A 187 11.60 -12.43 -60.06
N MET A 188 12.12 -12.38 -58.81
CA MET A 188 12.26 -13.58 -57.99
C MET A 188 10.93 -14.21 -57.68
N PRO A 189 10.73 -15.53 -57.95
CA PRO A 189 9.51 -16.22 -57.58
C PRO A 189 9.26 -16.12 -56.07
N ARG A 190 8.00 -15.83 -55.67
CA ARG A 190 7.61 -15.75 -54.28
C ARG A 190 8.33 -14.64 -53.45
N LYS A 191 8.80 -13.57 -54.11
CA LYS A 191 9.47 -12.43 -53.44
C LYS A 191 8.65 -11.88 -52.28
N GLN A 192 7.32 -11.78 -52.44
CA GLN A 192 6.40 -11.30 -51.38
C GLN A 192 6.39 -12.20 -50.13
N ASP A 193 6.57 -13.54 -50.33
CA ASP A 193 6.63 -14.46 -49.19
C ASP A 193 7.90 -14.24 -48.36
N PHE A 194 9.04 -13.96 -49.02
CA PHE A 194 10.28 -13.63 -48.33
C PHE A 194 10.18 -12.28 -47.61
N GLU A 195 9.61 -11.26 -48.23
CA GLU A 195 9.39 -9.95 -47.60
C GLU A 195 8.49 -10.07 -46.37
N MET A 196 7.41 -10.85 -46.45
CA MET A 196 6.54 -11.14 -45.33
C MET A 196 7.27 -11.89 -44.22
N ALA A 197 8.10 -12.85 -44.51
CA ALA A 197 8.89 -13.61 -43.55
C ALA A 197 9.89 -12.68 -42.81
N LEU A 198 10.63 -11.85 -43.54
CA LEU A 198 11.54 -10.87 -42.98
C LEU A 198 10.86 -9.86 -42.08
N ASN A 199 9.72 -9.33 -42.50
CA ASN A 199 8.94 -8.42 -41.68
C ASN A 199 8.43 -9.08 -40.37
N LYS A 200 8.10 -10.39 -40.40
CA LYS A 200 7.78 -11.16 -39.20
C LYS A 200 8.97 -11.32 -38.27
N ILE A 201 10.17 -11.56 -38.81
CA ILE A 201 11.39 -11.65 -38.01
C ILE A 201 11.71 -10.31 -37.36
N GLU A 202 11.73 -9.20 -38.11
CA GLU A 202 11.94 -7.85 -37.58
C GLU A 202 10.94 -7.53 -36.44
N THR A 203 9.65 -7.80 -36.67
CA THR A 203 8.59 -7.59 -35.65
C THR A 203 8.85 -8.43 -34.40
N GLY A 204 9.35 -9.67 -34.57
CA GLY A 204 9.70 -10.56 -33.46
C GLY A 204 10.88 -10.05 -32.65
N VAL A 205 11.93 -9.57 -33.33
CA VAL A 205 13.11 -8.97 -32.70
C VAL A 205 12.77 -7.70 -31.95
N ASP A 206 12.02 -6.80 -32.57
CA ASP A 206 11.59 -5.55 -31.90
C ASP A 206 10.74 -5.80 -30.67
N ARG A 207 9.94 -6.86 -30.73
CA ARG A 207 9.17 -7.29 -29.57
C ARG A 207 10.05 -7.81 -28.45
N ALA A 208 11.04 -8.66 -28.78
CA ALA A 208 11.96 -9.20 -27.80
C ALA A 208 12.81 -8.08 -27.17
N LYS A 209 13.29 -7.10 -27.97
CA LYS A 209 13.97 -5.89 -27.47
C LYS A 209 13.10 -5.09 -26.51
N ARG A 210 11.81 -4.89 -26.79
CA ARG A 210 10.91 -4.21 -25.86
C ARG A 210 10.79 -4.93 -24.53
N ILE A 211 10.71 -6.26 -24.53
CA ILE A 211 10.64 -7.06 -23.30
C ILE A 211 11.93 -6.92 -22.48
N THR A 212 13.10 -7.01 -23.14
CA THR A 212 14.39 -6.84 -22.44
C THR A 212 14.58 -5.43 -21.91
N HIS A 213 14.14 -4.39 -22.62
CA HIS A 213 14.14 -3.02 -22.12
C HIS A 213 13.21 -2.82 -20.91
N GLN A 214 12.04 -3.45 -20.91
CA GLN A 214 11.15 -3.43 -19.75
C GLN A 214 11.77 -4.10 -18.52
N LEU A 215 12.53 -5.20 -18.71
CA LEU A 215 13.29 -5.86 -17.65
C LEU A 215 14.47 -5.01 -17.15
N LEU A 216 15.19 -4.33 -18.06
CA LEU A 216 16.32 -3.44 -17.73
C LEU A 216 15.91 -2.19 -16.96
N GLY A 217 14.68 -1.72 -17.13
CA GLY A 217 14.14 -0.58 -16.35
C GLY A 217 14.16 -0.81 -14.84
N PHE A 218 14.25 -2.07 -14.40
CA PHE A 218 14.44 -2.41 -12.97
C PHE A 218 15.90 -2.43 -12.53
N ALA A 219 16.83 -2.70 -13.44
CA ALA A 219 18.21 -3.01 -13.12
C ALA A 219 19.12 -1.78 -13.08
N LYS A 220 18.73 -0.69 -13.73
CA LYS A 220 19.52 0.55 -13.68
C LYS A 220 19.29 1.24 -12.34
N LYS A 221 20.22 0.98 -11.43
CA LYS A 221 20.35 1.64 -10.13
C LYS A 221 21.00 3.02 -10.24
N ASP A 222 21.49 3.39 -11.45
CA ASP A 222 22.35 4.54 -11.63
C ASP A 222 21.62 5.72 -12.26
N ASP A 223 21.80 6.88 -11.65
CA ASP A 223 21.50 8.23 -12.11
C ASP A 223 20.02 8.53 -12.37
N SER A 224 19.18 8.39 -11.34
CA SER A 224 17.90 9.11 -11.31
C SER A 224 18.20 10.61 -11.29
N VAL A 225 18.17 11.25 -12.44
CA VAL A 225 18.31 12.71 -12.55
C VAL A 225 16.97 13.32 -12.17
N LEU A 226 16.89 13.77 -10.92
CA LEU A 226 15.71 14.53 -10.49
C LEU A 226 15.80 15.93 -11.09
N VAL A 227 14.80 16.29 -11.87
CA VAL A 227 14.66 17.60 -12.47
C VAL A 227 13.25 18.14 -12.24
N GLU A 228 13.10 19.43 -12.40
CA GLU A 228 11.80 20.07 -12.41
C GLU A 228 11.03 19.71 -13.68
N ILE A 229 9.85 19.14 -13.55
CA ILE A 229 9.04 18.58 -14.64
C ILE A 229 7.67 19.26 -14.67
N ASN A 230 7.24 19.68 -15.86
CA ASN A 230 5.85 19.96 -16.15
C ASN A 230 5.17 18.65 -16.62
N LEU A 231 4.24 18.13 -15.83
CA LEU A 231 3.55 16.87 -16.17
C LEU A 231 2.64 16.99 -17.38
N GLY A 232 2.16 18.18 -17.71
CA GLY A 232 1.39 18.44 -18.93
C GLY A 232 2.24 18.16 -20.17
N ASP A 233 3.43 18.76 -20.24
CA ASP A 233 4.36 18.57 -21.36
C ASP A 233 4.76 17.09 -21.50
N LEU A 234 4.98 16.42 -20.37
CA LEU A 234 5.33 15.00 -20.35
C LEU A 234 4.17 14.10 -20.83
N ALA A 235 2.93 14.49 -20.51
CA ALA A 235 1.74 13.78 -20.99
C ALA A 235 1.57 13.96 -22.51
N ASP A 236 1.81 15.16 -23.03
CA ASP A 236 1.80 15.43 -24.48
C ASP A 236 2.81 14.56 -25.22
N GLU A 237 4.06 14.48 -24.72
CA GLU A 237 5.07 13.61 -25.29
C GLU A 237 4.64 12.14 -25.29
N ALA A 238 4.07 11.65 -24.17
CA ALA A 238 3.62 10.27 -24.06
C ALA A 238 2.47 9.96 -25.03
N VAL A 239 1.53 10.89 -25.18
CA VAL A 239 0.41 10.77 -26.14
C VAL A 239 0.91 10.72 -27.57
N GLN A 240 1.89 11.56 -27.95
CA GLN A 240 2.48 11.54 -29.29
C GLN A 240 3.10 10.16 -29.62
N LEU A 241 3.76 9.53 -28.64
CA LEU A 241 4.38 8.23 -28.84
C LEU A 241 3.37 7.10 -29.09
N VAL A 242 2.16 7.18 -28.50
CA VAL A 242 1.12 6.15 -28.66
C VAL A 242 0.05 6.52 -29.68
N HIS A 243 0.09 7.75 -30.23
CA HIS A 243 -0.92 8.28 -31.15
C HIS A 243 -1.23 7.38 -32.33
N ARG A 244 -0.18 6.84 -32.97
CA ARG A 244 -0.35 5.95 -34.14
C ARG A 244 -1.09 4.67 -33.78
N GLU A 245 -0.83 4.12 -32.59
CA GLU A 245 -1.50 2.89 -32.12
C GLU A 245 -2.97 3.15 -31.78
N ALA A 246 -3.26 4.29 -31.14
CA ALA A 246 -4.63 4.73 -30.86
C ALA A 246 -5.42 5.02 -32.13
N ALA A 247 -4.82 5.76 -33.08
CA ALA A 247 -5.45 6.10 -34.36
C ALA A 247 -5.81 4.86 -35.20
N ASN A 248 -4.95 3.81 -35.19
CA ASN A 248 -5.23 2.55 -35.87
C ASN A 248 -6.46 1.79 -35.35
N LYS A 249 -6.94 2.15 -34.16
CA LYS A 249 -8.14 1.60 -33.52
C LYS A 249 -9.29 2.60 -33.37
N ASP A 250 -9.19 3.78 -33.98
CA ASP A 250 -10.13 4.90 -33.82
C ASP A 250 -10.38 5.28 -32.36
N ILE A 251 -9.34 5.19 -31.50
CA ILE A 251 -9.44 5.54 -30.09
C ILE A 251 -9.12 7.04 -29.91
N GLU A 252 -10.04 7.76 -29.27
CA GLU A 252 -9.88 9.17 -28.89
C GLU A 252 -9.09 9.25 -27.58
N ILE A 253 -8.02 10.08 -27.53
CA ILE A 253 -7.28 10.39 -26.31
C ILE A 253 -7.56 11.84 -25.93
N ILE A 254 -8.14 12.05 -24.73
CA ILE A 254 -8.49 13.37 -24.21
C ILE A 254 -7.56 13.70 -23.05
N GLN A 255 -7.07 14.94 -23.00
CA GLN A 255 -6.26 15.44 -21.89
C GLN A 255 -7.02 16.53 -21.14
N GLU A 256 -7.23 16.30 -19.84
CA GLU A 256 -7.89 17.23 -18.92
C GLU A 256 -6.87 17.71 -17.87
N ILE A 257 -6.07 18.69 -18.23
CA ILE A 257 -5.01 19.23 -17.40
C ILE A 257 -5.51 20.49 -16.71
N LYS A 258 -5.55 20.51 -15.37
CA LYS A 258 -5.94 21.70 -14.61
C LYS A 258 -4.83 22.75 -14.67
N PRO A 259 -5.16 24.07 -14.77
CA PRO A 259 -4.16 25.12 -15.00
C PRO A 259 -3.14 25.29 -13.86
N ASP A 260 -3.49 24.92 -12.62
CA ASP A 260 -2.67 25.17 -11.42
C ASP A 260 -1.90 23.94 -10.93
N ILE A 261 -1.55 23.01 -11.82
CA ILE A 261 -0.81 21.81 -11.40
C ILE A 261 0.61 22.13 -10.91
N GLY A 262 1.24 23.20 -11.46
CA GLY A 262 2.65 23.53 -11.20
C GLY A 262 3.61 22.45 -11.69
N THR A 263 4.83 22.46 -11.14
CA THR A 263 5.90 21.51 -11.46
C THR A 263 6.13 20.53 -10.31
N ILE A 264 6.77 19.40 -10.62
CA ILE A 264 7.25 18.42 -9.63
C ILE A 264 8.74 18.16 -9.86
N TRP A 265 9.46 17.84 -8.80
CA TRP A 265 10.83 17.33 -8.87
C TRP A 265 10.78 15.80 -8.96
N SER A 266 11.13 15.26 -10.12
CA SER A 266 11.04 13.83 -10.37
C SER A 266 11.95 13.40 -11.51
N ASP A 267 11.94 12.11 -11.85
CA ASP A 267 12.67 11.53 -12.98
C ASP A 267 11.75 11.49 -14.23
N PRO A 268 12.04 12.30 -15.27
CA PRO A 268 11.20 12.38 -16.46
C PRO A 268 11.16 11.05 -17.24
N TYR A 269 12.25 10.29 -17.23
CA TYR A 269 12.30 9.01 -17.95
C TYR A 269 11.40 7.97 -17.29
N GLN A 270 11.44 7.89 -15.96
CA GLN A 270 10.60 6.97 -15.19
C GLN A 270 9.11 7.33 -15.30
N LEU A 271 8.78 8.62 -15.19
CA LEU A 271 7.38 9.07 -15.34
C LEU A 271 6.84 8.86 -16.77
N ARG A 272 7.67 9.10 -17.79
CA ARG A 272 7.30 8.81 -19.18
C ARG A 272 7.03 7.31 -19.38
N GLN A 273 7.85 6.45 -18.78
CA GLN A 273 7.65 5.00 -18.83
C GLN A 273 6.32 4.58 -18.17
N VAL A 274 5.97 5.19 -17.04
CA VAL A 274 4.69 4.98 -16.36
C VAL A 274 3.52 5.36 -17.28
N LEU A 275 3.54 6.55 -17.86
CA LEU A 275 2.50 7.03 -18.77
C LEU A 275 2.35 6.12 -19.99
N ILE A 276 3.45 5.77 -20.66
CA ILE A 276 3.42 4.89 -21.84
C ILE A 276 2.84 3.51 -21.47
N ASN A 277 3.22 2.94 -20.33
CA ASN A 277 2.70 1.65 -19.89
C ASN A 277 1.18 1.70 -19.62
N LEU A 278 0.69 2.75 -18.97
CA LEU A 278 -0.74 2.91 -18.71
C LEU A 278 -1.52 3.16 -19.99
N LEU A 279 -1.04 4.04 -20.88
CA LEU A 279 -1.69 4.36 -22.15
C LEU A 279 -1.74 3.14 -23.08
N THR A 280 -0.66 2.38 -23.20
CA THR A 280 -0.66 1.16 -24.04
C THR A 280 -1.58 0.08 -23.45
N ASN A 281 -1.68 -0.03 -22.12
CA ASN A 281 -2.65 -0.93 -21.51
C ASN A 281 -4.10 -0.49 -21.77
N ALA A 282 -4.39 0.81 -21.66
CA ALA A 282 -5.68 1.39 -21.98
C ALA A 282 -6.07 1.16 -23.45
N ILE A 283 -5.15 1.45 -24.40
CA ILE A 283 -5.37 1.20 -25.85
C ILE A 283 -5.65 -0.28 -26.13
N HIS A 284 -4.97 -1.18 -25.42
CA HIS A 284 -5.21 -2.62 -25.60
C HIS A 284 -6.57 -3.10 -25.01
N ALA A 285 -7.00 -2.47 -23.90
CA ALA A 285 -8.26 -2.81 -23.25
C ALA A 285 -9.49 -2.18 -23.92
N THR A 286 -9.27 -1.08 -24.65
CA THR A 286 -10.32 -0.31 -25.31
C THR A 286 -10.63 -0.89 -26.70
N GLY A 287 -11.90 -0.98 -27.04
CA GLY A 287 -12.37 -1.35 -28.37
C GLY A 287 -12.26 -0.19 -29.37
N SER A 288 -12.50 -0.48 -30.67
CA SER A 288 -12.55 0.54 -31.72
C SER A 288 -13.62 1.59 -31.43
N GLY A 289 -13.29 2.87 -31.64
CA GLY A 289 -14.18 4.01 -31.33
C GLY A 289 -14.28 4.34 -29.85
N GLY A 290 -13.42 3.78 -29.01
CA GLY A 290 -13.41 4.07 -27.58
C GLY A 290 -12.66 5.33 -27.19
N ARG A 291 -12.56 5.58 -25.88
CA ARG A 291 -11.98 6.80 -25.31
C ARG A 291 -11.03 6.51 -24.17
N ILE A 292 -9.93 7.25 -24.15
CA ILE A 292 -8.97 7.28 -23.04
C ILE A 292 -8.85 8.72 -22.56
N THR A 293 -8.97 8.95 -21.26
CA THR A 293 -8.85 10.29 -20.65
C THR A 293 -7.64 10.32 -19.72
N ILE A 294 -6.77 11.30 -19.90
CA ILE A 294 -5.67 11.63 -18.99
C ILE A 294 -6.10 12.84 -18.19
N MET A 295 -6.19 12.72 -16.86
CA MET A 295 -6.51 13.83 -15.97
C MET A 295 -5.30 14.14 -15.09
N ILE A 296 -4.92 15.42 -15.00
CA ILE A 296 -3.84 15.87 -14.12
C ILE A 296 -4.35 17.03 -13.28
N GLN A 297 -4.27 16.89 -11.96
CA GLN A 297 -4.71 17.92 -11.01
C GLN A 297 -3.85 17.93 -9.75
N ALA A 298 -3.68 19.11 -9.16
CA ALA A 298 -3.07 19.24 -7.84
C ALA A 298 -4.15 19.12 -6.75
N LEU A 299 -3.92 18.30 -5.76
CA LEU A 299 -4.82 18.09 -4.62
C LEU A 299 -4.01 17.87 -3.34
N ASN A 300 -4.29 18.64 -2.29
CA ASN A 300 -3.66 18.50 -0.96
C ASN A 300 -2.11 18.51 -0.95
N GLY A 301 -1.50 19.27 -1.88
CA GLY A 301 -0.03 19.36 -2.00
C GLY A 301 0.61 18.23 -2.83
N GLU A 302 -0.16 17.26 -3.28
CA GLU A 302 0.25 16.19 -4.19
C GLU A 302 -0.30 16.45 -5.60
N ILE A 303 0.25 15.77 -6.59
CA ILE A 303 -0.28 15.76 -7.94
C ILE A 303 -0.91 14.42 -8.24
N ASN A 304 -2.16 14.43 -8.65
CA ASN A 304 -2.90 13.26 -9.09
C ASN A 304 -2.86 13.19 -10.61
N LEU A 305 -2.27 12.10 -11.12
CA LEU A 305 -2.25 11.74 -12.53
C LEU A 305 -3.16 10.52 -12.71
N THR A 306 -4.24 10.68 -13.45
CA THR A 306 -5.20 9.61 -13.71
C THR A 306 -5.25 9.27 -15.20
N VAL A 307 -5.18 7.97 -15.52
CA VAL A 307 -5.42 7.44 -16.86
C VAL A 307 -6.65 6.56 -16.80
N GLN A 308 -7.70 6.95 -17.50
CA GLN A 308 -9.00 6.28 -17.52
C GLN A 308 -9.32 5.80 -18.93
N ASP A 309 -9.77 4.57 -19.09
CA ASP A 309 -10.32 4.02 -20.33
C ASP A 309 -11.79 3.59 -20.15
N ASN A 310 -12.51 3.52 -21.24
CA ASN A 310 -13.86 2.95 -21.33
C ASN A 310 -13.87 1.55 -21.92
N GLY A 311 -12.80 0.79 -21.74
CA GLY A 311 -12.60 -0.55 -22.30
C GLY A 311 -13.34 -1.66 -21.55
N GLN A 312 -12.83 -2.88 -21.70
CA GLN A 312 -13.44 -4.09 -21.14
C GLN A 312 -13.43 -4.17 -19.61
N GLY A 313 -12.60 -3.37 -18.93
CA GLY A 313 -12.43 -3.42 -17.47
C GLY A 313 -11.71 -4.67 -16.97
N ILE A 314 -11.54 -4.76 -15.65
CA ILE A 314 -10.82 -5.82 -14.94
C ILE A 314 -11.78 -6.50 -13.95
N PRO A 315 -11.89 -7.84 -13.97
CA PRO A 315 -12.65 -8.59 -12.97
C PRO A 315 -12.12 -8.35 -11.54
N LYS A 316 -13.00 -8.28 -10.54
CA LYS A 316 -12.62 -8.02 -9.13
C LYS A 316 -11.58 -9.02 -8.60
N GLU A 317 -11.68 -10.27 -8.97
CA GLU A 317 -10.76 -11.36 -8.59
C GLU A 317 -9.31 -11.17 -9.08
N ASN A 318 -9.11 -10.28 -10.07
CA ASN A 318 -7.82 -10.00 -10.65
C ASN A 318 -7.21 -8.68 -10.15
N LEU A 319 -7.99 -7.78 -9.52
CA LEU A 319 -7.51 -6.45 -9.09
C LEU A 319 -6.30 -6.52 -8.16
N ASP A 320 -6.28 -7.49 -7.25
CA ASP A 320 -5.15 -7.68 -6.33
C ASP A 320 -3.90 -8.25 -7.03
N LYS A 321 -4.09 -8.92 -8.18
CA LYS A 321 -3.04 -9.64 -8.90
C LYS A 321 -2.42 -8.87 -10.06
N ILE A 322 -3.09 -7.81 -10.56
CA ILE A 322 -2.61 -7.09 -11.75
C ILE A 322 -1.22 -6.46 -11.59
N PHE A 323 -0.79 -6.26 -10.36
CA PHE A 323 0.55 -5.76 -10.02
C PHE A 323 1.56 -6.87 -9.71
N GLU A 324 1.16 -8.15 -9.77
CA GLU A 324 2.09 -9.26 -9.64
C GLU A 324 2.93 -9.42 -10.93
N PRO A 325 4.21 -9.76 -10.82
CA PRO A 325 5.05 -9.98 -12.00
C PRO A 325 4.54 -11.16 -12.82
N PHE A 326 4.58 -11.03 -14.14
CA PHE A 326 4.12 -12.01 -15.13
C PHE A 326 2.60 -12.29 -15.13
N PHE A 327 1.82 -11.62 -14.31
CA PHE A 327 0.37 -11.74 -14.36
C PHE A 327 -0.19 -11.04 -15.60
N SER A 328 -0.92 -11.77 -16.43
CA SER A 328 -1.56 -11.25 -17.64
C SER A 328 -2.84 -12.02 -17.97
N THR A 329 -3.89 -11.30 -18.27
CA THR A 329 -5.16 -11.88 -18.80
C THR A 329 -5.15 -11.96 -20.33
N LYS A 330 -4.11 -11.44 -21.00
CA LYS A 330 -3.97 -11.48 -22.46
C LYS A 330 -3.50 -12.87 -22.90
N PRO A 331 -3.88 -13.31 -24.13
CA PRO A 331 -3.40 -14.58 -24.69
C PRO A 331 -1.86 -14.69 -24.67
N PRO A 332 -1.31 -15.91 -24.58
CA PRO A 332 0.14 -16.12 -24.60
C PRO A 332 0.79 -15.37 -25.76
N GLY A 333 1.80 -14.60 -25.43
CA GLY A 333 2.53 -13.82 -26.42
C GLY A 333 1.96 -12.41 -26.71
N LYS A 334 0.82 -11.98 -26.18
CA LYS A 334 0.28 -10.61 -26.36
C LYS A 334 0.42 -9.69 -25.13
N GLY A 335 0.88 -10.24 -24.01
CA GLY A 335 1.19 -9.47 -22.79
C GLY A 335 2.37 -10.09 -22.07
N THR A 336 3.29 -9.26 -21.54
CA THR A 336 4.45 -9.70 -20.74
C THR A 336 4.07 -9.90 -19.27
N GLY A 337 2.95 -9.29 -18.81
CA GLY A 337 2.59 -9.24 -17.40
C GLY A 337 3.55 -8.42 -16.52
N LEU A 338 4.46 -7.66 -17.12
CA LEU A 338 5.46 -6.87 -16.39
C LEU A 338 5.12 -5.37 -16.33
N GLY A 339 4.28 -4.86 -17.24
CA GLY A 339 4.05 -3.42 -17.37
C GLY A 339 3.50 -2.76 -16.10
N LEU A 340 2.44 -3.30 -15.50
CA LEU A 340 1.85 -2.75 -14.27
C LEU A 340 2.72 -2.98 -13.04
N PHE A 341 3.42 -4.10 -12.97
CA PHE A 341 4.41 -4.36 -11.93
C PHE A 341 5.53 -3.31 -11.96
N VAL A 342 6.08 -3.03 -13.17
CA VAL A 342 7.07 -1.95 -13.39
C VAL A 342 6.51 -0.59 -13.00
N THR A 343 5.29 -0.28 -13.44
CA THR A 343 4.61 0.97 -13.13
C THR A 343 4.53 1.20 -11.62
N ARG A 344 4.09 0.19 -10.87
CA ARG A 344 4.02 0.26 -9.41
C ARG A 344 5.39 0.48 -8.78
N GLY A 345 6.40 -0.27 -9.18
CA GLY A 345 7.76 -0.12 -8.67
C GLY A 345 8.36 1.27 -8.94
N ILE A 346 8.12 1.84 -10.13
CA ILE A 346 8.55 3.21 -10.46
C ILE A 346 7.81 4.22 -9.57
N VAL A 347 6.50 4.12 -9.45
CA VAL A 347 5.70 5.04 -8.64
C VAL A 347 6.11 5.00 -7.16
N GLU A 348 6.34 3.81 -6.60
CA GLU A 348 6.85 3.64 -5.23
C GLU A 348 8.26 4.25 -5.05
N LYS A 349 9.16 4.08 -6.05
CA LYS A 349 10.50 4.70 -6.05
C LYS A 349 10.43 6.23 -6.08
N LEU A 350 9.41 6.79 -6.74
CA LEU A 350 9.15 8.23 -6.79
C LEU A 350 8.31 8.73 -5.59
N CYS A 351 8.25 7.95 -4.51
CA CYS A 351 7.50 8.25 -3.28
C CYS A 351 5.99 8.43 -3.50
N GLY A 352 5.47 7.92 -4.60
CA GLY A 352 4.05 7.99 -4.94
C GLY A 352 3.27 6.76 -4.56
N THR A 353 1.96 6.80 -4.83
CA THR A 353 1.04 5.66 -4.71
C THR A 353 0.26 5.48 -6.00
N ILE A 354 -0.09 4.24 -6.33
CA ILE A 354 -0.96 3.91 -7.47
C ILE A 354 -2.17 3.14 -6.98
N GLU A 355 -3.34 3.58 -7.39
CA GLU A 355 -4.63 2.95 -7.12
C GLU A 355 -5.31 2.59 -8.44
N VAL A 356 -6.19 1.58 -8.39
CA VAL A 356 -6.96 1.14 -9.56
C VAL A 356 -8.42 1.00 -9.18
N GLU A 357 -9.27 1.58 -10.01
CA GLU A 357 -10.71 1.35 -9.99
C GLU A 357 -11.13 0.78 -11.33
N SER A 358 -11.81 -0.38 -11.32
CA SER A 358 -12.26 -1.01 -12.55
C SER A 358 -13.55 -1.80 -12.34
N ARG A 359 -14.37 -1.77 -13.36
CA ARG A 359 -15.59 -2.57 -13.44
C ARG A 359 -15.68 -3.22 -14.81
N LEU A 360 -15.90 -4.53 -14.83
CA LEU A 360 -16.03 -5.30 -16.06
C LEU A 360 -17.11 -4.69 -16.99
N GLY A 361 -16.75 -4.42 -18.24
CA GLY A 361 -17.60 -3.76 -19.23
C GLY A 361 -17.73 -2.23 -19.12
N HIS A 362 -17.08 -1.60 -18.14
CA HIS A 362 -17.16 -0.16 -17.91
C HIS A 362 -15.80 0.56 -17.95
N GLY A 363 -14.70 -0.18 -18.17
CA GLY A 363 -13.35 0.37 -18.25
C GLY A 363 -12.58 0.33 -16.95
N THR A 364 -11.40 0.97 -16.98
CA THR A 364 -10.45 1.02 -15.87
C THR A 364 -9.92 2.43 -15.67
N SER A 365 -9.72 2.81 -14.42
CA SER A 365 -9.09 4.07 -14.00
C SER A 365 -7.88 3.75 -13.11
N PHE A 366 -6.69 4.16 -13.54
CA PHE A 366 -5.48 4.14 -12.72
C PHE A 366 -5.20 5.55 -12.21
N CYS A 367 -5.15 5.73 -10.90
CA CYS A 367 -4.83 6.98 -10.25
C CYS A 367 -3.46 6.89 -9.57
N ILE A 368 -2.54 7.75 -9.97
CA ILE A 368 -1.21 7.90 -9.39
C ILE A 368 -1.17 9.19 -8.61
N ARG A 369 -0.75 9.13 -7.35
CA ARG A 369 -0.48 10.30 -6.51
C ARG A 369 1.03 10.45 -6.35
N LEU A 370 1.53 11.62 -6.68
CA LEU A 370 2.95 11.94 -6.60
C LEU A 370 3.16 13.15 -5.68
N PRO A 371 4.09 13.08 -4.74
CA PRO A 371 4.48 14.26 -3.97
C PRO A 371 5.22 15.25 -4.88
N ARG A 372 5.15 16.55 -4.58
CA ARG A 372 5.92 17.56 -5.34
C ARG A 372 7.43 17.41 -5.17
N TYR A 373 7.85 16.84 -4.05
CA TYR A 373 9.23 16.51 -3.69
C TYR A 373 9.26 15.10 -3.13
N CYS A 374 10.13 14.25 -3.66
CA CYS A 374 10.48 12.98 -3.05
C CYS A 374 11.83 13.15 -2.33
N GLU A 375 11.84 13.13 -1.01
CA GLU A 375 13.07 12.92 -0.26
C GLU A 375 13.48 11.47 -0.43
N ILE A 376 14.27 11.19 -1.46
CA ILE A 376 14.94 9.89 -1.54
C ILE A 376 15.89 9.86 -0.34
N LYS A 377 15.56 9.07 0.67
CA LYS A 377 16.52 8.71 1.71
C LYS A 377 17.58 7.84 1.05
N GLU A 378 18.58 8.48 0.49
CA GLU A 378 19.85 7.81 0.28
C GLU A 378 20.34 7.42 1.67
N ASP A 379 20.61 6.13 1.88
CA ASP A 379 21.55 5.68 2.92
C ASP A 379 22.93 6.23 2.55
N LEU A 380 23.11 7.53 2.71
CA LEU A 380 24.40 8.19 2.59
C LEU A 380 25.16 7.93 3.89
N ASP A 381 26.24 7.19 3.74
CA ASP A 381 27.38 7.27 4.67
C ASP A 381 27.59 8.73 5.08
N GLN A 382 27.79 8.97 6.37
CA GLN A 382 27.75 10.28 7.03
C GLN A 382 28.85 11.27 6.61
N ASP A 383 29.59 11.02 5.53
CA ASP A 383 30.80 11.83 5.19
C ASP A 383 30.69 12.75 3.96
N GLU A 384 29.58 12.76 3.22
CA GLU A 384 29.42 13.72 2.11
C GLU A 384 28.15 14.57 2.25
N ARG A 385 28.21 15.57 3.13
CA ARG A 385 27.24 16.67 3.12
C ARG A 385 27.51 17.59 1.93
N ILE A 386 26.73 17.45 0.86
CA ILE A 386 26.72 18.41 -0.24
C ILE A 386 26.05 19.70 0.24
N PRO A 387 26.63 20.89 -0.03
CA PRO A 387 26.12 22.18 0.48
C PRO A 387 24.94 22.68 -0.38
N PHE A 388 23.88 21.90 -0.50
CA PHE A 388 22.71 22.27 -1.34
C PHE A 388 21.62 23.02 -0.57
N LEU A 389 21.52 22.84 0.74
CA LEU A 389 20.49 23.52 1.55
C LEU A 389 20.77 25.00 1.84
N ASP A 390 22.02 25.45 1.74
CA ASP A 390 22.37 26.85 1.97
C ASP A 390 21.97 27.82 0.85
N ASN A 391 21.68 27.33 -0.36
CA ASN A 391 21.26 28.19 -1.48
C ASN A 391 19.76 28.48 -1.51
N LEU A 392 18.90 27.62 -0.94
CA LEU A 392 17.46 27.85 -0.84
C LEU A 392 17.08 28.92 0.20
N ALA A 393 17.90 29.09 1.23
CA ALA A 393 17.70 30.14 2.24
C ALA A 393 18.09 31.55 1.73
N LYS A 394 18.97 31.66 0.73
CA LYS A 394 19.45 32.94 0.18
C LYS A 394 18.51 33.57 -0.85
N HIS A 395 17.60 32.83 -1.47
CA HIS A 395 16.65 33.40 -2.44
C HIS A 395 15.32 33.91 -1.84
N LYS A 396 15.10 33.73 -0.51
CA LYS A 396 13.93 34.31 0.18
C LYS A 396 14.15 35.70 0.79
N GLY A 397 15.33 36.30 0.60
CA GLY A 397 15.75 37.54 1.24
C GLY A 397 15.90 38.78 0.35
N SER A 398 15.50 38.77 -0.92
CA SER A 398 15.61 39.96 -1.79
C SER A 398 14.36 40.22 -2.61
N THR A 399 13.32 40.63 -1.92
CA THR A 399 12.27 41.50 -2.52
C THR A 399 11.68 42.33 -1.38
N GLN A 400 12.27 43.48 -1.15
CA GLN A 400 11.61 44.69 -0.65
C GLN A 400 11.72 45.72 -1.72
#